data_40790bdffe4f5bbc8b5748160bb4a654
#
_entry.id   40790bdffe4f5bbc8b5748160bb4a654
#
_cell.length_a   1.000
_cell.length_b   1.000
_cell.length_c   1.000
_cell.angle_alpha   90.00
_cell.angle_beta   90.00
_cell.angle_gamma   90.00
#
_symmetry.space_group_name_H-M   'P 1'
#
loop_
_entity.id
_entity.type
_entity.pdbx_description
1 polymer ?
#
loop_
_entity_poly.entity_id
_entity_poly.type
_entity_poly.pdbx_seq_one_letter_code
_entity_poly.pdbx_strand_id
1 'polypeptide(L)'
;MNDALAPTIAVIGGGQLARMLAEPAAALGIPLRLLAEAEGLSAAQVIPDHTVGDYRDLETLRAVTKGCAVVTFDHEHVPTDHLHALEAELAVRPGPEALVHAQDKAVMRARLAALGVPCPRNAVVTSTAEVTAFGYPCVLKTTRGGYDGKGVWRVDAAEQCADAFAAAESAGVQVLAEELVDFRRELSALVARSPSGQVSAWPVVESVQRGGICAEVVAPAPGLDPGLAVQAQRIAMRVAAELDVTGVLAVELFETTDGRILVNELAMRPHNTGHWTQDGAVTSQFENHLRAVLDLPLGAPDARAPWTVMVNILGGDAETGRLYDGYPHALARDPRLRVHLYGKGLRPGRKVGHVNAYGDDLDDCLERARHAAAWFRGDLGNESE
;
A
#
# COMPACT_ATOMS: atom_id res chain seq x y z
N MET A 1 36.53 9.85 3.61
CA MET A 1 35.22 9.19 3.54
C MET A 1 35.48 7.70 3.33
N ASN A 2 34.80 6.85 4.07
CA ASN A 2 35.01 5.40 3.98
C ASN A 2 34.28 4.94 2.69
N ASP A 3 34.99 4.83 1.57
CA ASP A 3 34.44 4.43 0.25
C ASP A 3 33.89 3.00 0.18
N ALA A 4 33.77 2.32 1.31
CA ALA A 4 33.35 0.93 1.41
C ALA A 4 31.92 0.73 1.95
N LEU A 5 31.20 1.79 2.30
CA LEU A 5 29.85 1.67 2.85
C LEU A 5 28.79 1.87 1.76
N ALA A 6 27.74 1.04 1.79
CA ALA A 6 26.57 1.20 0.95
C ALA A 6 25.91 2.59 1.17
N PRO A 7 25.26 3.16 0.14
CA PRO A 7 24.57 4.46 0.28
C PRO A 7 23.42 4.35 1.30
N THR A 8 23.29 5.36 2.16
CA THR A 8 22.21 5.45 3.14
C THR A 8 20.91 5.90 2.48
N ILE A 9 19.81 5.24 2.81
CA ILE A 9 18.45 5.61 2.39
C ILE A 9 17.76 6.30 3.57
N ALA A 10 17.26 7.53 3.35
CA ALA A 10 16.32 8.15 4.28
C ALA A 10 14.89 7.62 4.03
N VAL A 11 14.18 7.25 5.11
CA VAL A 11 12.78 6.81 5.05
C VAL A 11 11.94 7.77 5.87
N ILE A 12 10.92 8.37 5.25
CA ILE A 12 10.02 9.31 5.92
C ILE A 12 8.74 8.57 6.31
N GLY A 13 8.44 8.55 7.61
CA GLY A 13 7.30 7.87 8.22
C GLY A 13 7.70 6.62 9.00
N GLY A 14 7.26 6.55 10.28
CA GLY A 14 7.61 5.50 11.24
C GLY A 14 6.69 4.26 11.21
N GLY A 15 5.95 4.04 10.12
CA GLY A 15 4.94 2.99 10.01
C GLY A 15 5.47 1.58 9.77
N GLN A 16 4.54 0.65 9.44
CA GLN A 16 4.90 -0.75 9.22
C GLN A 16 5.65 -0.99 7.92
N LEU A 17 5.45 -0.14 6.89
CA LEU A 17 6.15 -0.33 5.61
C LEU A 17 7.64 -0.04 5.79
N ALA A 18 7.98 1.05 6.47
CA ALA A 18 9.36 1.37 6.85
C ALA A 18 9.97 0.26 7.74
N ARG A 19 9.20 -0.30 8.70
CA ARG A 19 9.66 -1.45 9.49
C ARG A 19 10.05 -2.64 8.61
N MET A 20 9.20 -2.98 7.63
CA MET A 20 9.42 -4.13 6.75
C MET A 20 10.52 -3.89 5.70
N LEU A 21 10.92 -2.64 5.44
CA LEU A 21 12.14 -2.34 4.66
C LEU A 21 13.42 -2.71 5.42
N ALA A 22 13.39 -2.77 6.75
CA ALA A 22 14.60 -3.02 7.55
C ALA A 22 15.19 -4.42 7.32
N GLU A 23 14.36 -5.44 7.10
CA GLU A 23 14.81 -6.82 6.87
C GLU A 23 15.66 -6.93 5.58
N PRO A 24 15.15 -6.60 4.38
CA PRO A 24 15.95 -6.65 3.17
C PRO A 24 17.10 -5.63 3.17
N ALA A 25 16.96 -4.47 3.83
CA ALA A 25 18.04 -3.51 3.98
C ALA A 25 19.23 -4.12 4.75
N ALA A 26 18.96 -4.83 5.85
CA ALA A 26 19.99 -5.53 6.60
C ALA A 26 20.66 -6.62 5.77
N ALA A 27 19.88 -7.41 5.00
CA ALA A 27 20.41 -8.47 4.13
C ALA A 27 21.29 -7.90 3.00
N LEU A 28 20.94 -6.72 2.45
CA LEU A 28 21.71 -6.05 1.39
C LEU A 28 22.85 -5.17 1.93
N GLY A 29 22.97 -5.02 3.26
CA GLY A 29 23.96 -4.13 3.88
C GLY A 29 23.69 -2.64 3.65
N ILE A 30 22.42 -2.26 3.42
CA ILE A 30 21.99 -0.88 3.14
C ILE A 30 21.60 -0.21 4.46
N PRO A 31 22.29 0.88 4.88
CA PRO A 31 21.88 1.65 6.04
C PRO A 31 20.57 2.40 5.79
N LEU A 32 19.64 2.33 6.75
CA LEU A 32 18.41 3.14 6.76
C LEU A 32 18.52 4.22 7.82
N ARG A 33 18.05 5.43 7.49
CA ARG A 33 17.79 6.51 8.43
C ARG A 33 16.34 6.89 8.41
N LEU A 34 15.69 6.96 9.58
CA LEU A 34 14.25 7.11 9.71
C LEU A 34 13.87 8.48 10.27
N LEU A 35 12.89 9.14 9.67
CA LEU A 35 12.10 10.19 10.34
C LEU A 35 10.78 9.56 10.82
N ALA A 36 10.61 9.49 12.13
CA ALA A 36 9.38 8.97 12.75
C ALA A 36 8.56 10.13 13.35
N GLU A 37 7.24 10.06 13.29
CA GLU A 37 6.34 11.11 13.80
C GLU A 37 6.24 11.10 15.34
N ALA A 38 6.62 10.00 16.00
CA ALA A 38 6.62 9.86 17.44
C ALA A 38 7.58 8.75 17.89
N GLU A 39 7.93 8.78 19.17
CA GLU A 39 8.71 7.72 19.81
C GLU A 39 7.98 6.36 19.80
N GLY A 40 8.75 5.28 19.69
CA GLY A 40 8.25 3.90 19.78
C GLY A 40 7.35 3.47 18.61
N LEU A 41 7.29 4.23 17.52
CA LEU A 41 6.58 3.80 16.31
C LEU A 41 7.18 2.52 15.72
N SER A 42 6.39 1.84 14.91
CA SER A 42 6.67 0.53 14.35
C SER A 42 8.09 0.38 13.79
N ALA A 43 8.52 1.30 12.93
CA ALA A 43 9.84 1.27 12.30
C ALA A 43 10.97 1.69 13.26
N ALA A 44 10.73 2.64 14.16
CA ALA A 44 11.73 3.11 15.14
C ALA A 44 12.19 2.01 16.11
N GLN A 45 11.38 0.93 16.27
CA GLN A 45 11.76 -0.23 17.08
C GLN A 45 12.86 -1.11 16.44
N VAL A 46 13.07 -0.98 15.13
CA VAL A 46 13.98 -1.85 14.35
C VAL A 46 15.00 -1.08 13.49
N ILE A 47 14.85 0.22 13.35
CA ILE A 47 15.79 1.11 12.67
C ILE A 47 16.45 2.00 13.72
N PRO A 48 17.71 1.71 14.13
CA PRO A 48 18.37 2.44 15.21
C PRO A 48 18.68 3.90 14.90
N ASP A 49 19.07 4.21 13.63
CA ASP A 49 19.30 5.58 13.17
C ASP A 49 17.97 6.24 12.86
N HIS A 50 17.29 6.76 13.89
CA HIS A 50 16.02 7.46 13.72
C HIS A 50 15.99 8.79 14.47
N THR A 51 15.19 9.70 13.95
CA THR A 51 14.85 11.00 14.53
C THR A 51 13.34 11.11 14.65
N VAL A 52 12.87 11.67 15.75
CA VAL A 52 11.44 12.02 15.90
C VAL A 52 11.23 13.46 15.48
N GLY A 53 10.27 13.69 14.57
CA GLY A 53 9.97 15.03 14.08
C GLY A 53 8.76 15.06 13.15
N ASP A 54 8.39 16.25 12.71
CA ASP A 54 7.27 16.47 11.78
C ASP A 54 7.77 16.50 10.33
N TYR A 55 7.27 15.61 9.49
CA TYR A 55 7.57 15.59 8.04
C TYR A 55 7.00 16.82 7.28
N ARG A 56 6.20 17.65 7.95
CA ARG A 56 5.71 18.94 7.41
C ARG A 56 6.65 20.09 7.69
N ASP A 57 7.73 19.86 8.44
CA ASP A 57 8.80 20.84 8.65
C ASP A 57 9.96 20.52 7.72
N LEU A 58 10.24 21.44 6.78
CA LEU A 58 11.31 21.29 5.79
C LEU A 58 12.69 21.17 6.42
N GLU A 59 12.96 21.91 7.51
CA GLU A 59 14.27 21.87 8.16
C GLU A 59 14.51 20.52 8.84
N THR A 60 13.47 19.92 9.43
CA THR A 60 13.51 18.56 9.95
C THR A 60 13.80 17.54 8.83
N LEU A 61 13.13 17.66 7.70
CA LEU A 61 13.38 16.81 6.53
C LEU A 61 14.83 16.95 6.04
N ARG A 62 15.35 18.16 5.90
CA ARG A 62 16.74 18.43 5.52
C ARG A 62 17.75 17.85 6.48
N ALA A 63 17.49 17.98 7.78
CA ALA A 63 18.37 17.46 8.82
C ALA A 63 18.48 15.93 8.73
N VAL A 64 17.34 15.22 8.56
CA VAL A 64 17.31 13.76 8.46
C VAL A 64 17.91 13.26 7.15
N THR A 65 17.67 13.94 6.03
CA THR A 65 18.16 13.50 4.72
C THR A 65 19.63 13.87 4.44
N LYS A 66 20.23 14.70 5.30
CA LYS A 66 21.61 15.14 5.13
C LYS A 66 22.60 13.98 5.05
N GLY A 67 23.30 13.90 3.91
CA GLY A 67 24.29 12.84 3.66
C GLY A 67 23.69 11.50 3.26
N CYS A 68 22.37 11.40 3.08
CA CYS A 68 21.73 10.25 2.45
C CYS A 68 21.85 10.35 0.92
N ALA A 69 21.82 9.20 0.25
CA ALA A 69 21.87 9.13 -1.20
C ALA A 69 20.47 9.34 -1.84
N VAL A 70 19.43 8.91 -1.13
CA VAL A 70 18.05 8.95 -1.60
C VAL A 70 17.11 9.05 -0.40
N VAL A 71 15.95 9.68 -0.61
CA VAL A 71 14.82 9.66 0.32
C VAL A 71 13.64 8.90 -0.29
N THR A 72 12.99 8.08 0.53
CA THR A 72 11.77 7.34 0.20
C THR A 72 10.75 7.40 1.36
N PHE A 73 9.57 6.80 1.21
CA PHE A 73 8.42 7.10 2.06
C PHE A 73 7.68 5.84 2.54
N ASP A 74 7.23 5.88 3.80
CA ASP A 74 6.24 4.94 4.36
C ASP A 74 4.79 5.35 4.01
N HIS A 75 4.57 6.63 3.71
CA HIS A 75 3.28 7.21 3.35
C HIS A 75 3.44 8.36 2.33
N GLU A 76 2.35 8.76 1.68
CA GLU A 76 2.33 9.79 0.64
C GLU A 76 1.97 11.20 1.17
N HIS A 77 2.20 11.53 2.46
CA HIS A 77 1.67 12.77 3.06
C HIS A 77 2.67 13.93 3.13
N VAL A 78 3.91 13.75 2.70
CA VAL A 78 4.89 14.84 2.67
C VAL A 78 4.44 15.92 1.69
N PRO A 79 4.44 17.21 2.09
CA PRO A 79 4.01 18.30 1.22
C PRO A 79 4.83 18.36 -0.09
N THR A 80 4.16 18.53 -1.21
CA THR A 80 4.80 18.53 -2.55
C THR A 80 5.89 19.59 -2.67
N ASP A 81 5.69 20.79 -2.11
CA ASP A 81 6.70 21.86 -2.13
C ASP A 81 7.98 21.48 -1.37
N HIS A 82 7.85 20.71 -0.27
CA HIS A 82 8.99 20.19 0.47
C HIS A 82 9.73 19.11 -0.33
N LEU A 83 9.00 18.28 -1.08
CA LEU A 83 9.61 17.28 -1.96
C LEU A 83 10.41 17.92 -3.07
N HIS A 84 9.90 18.99 -3.71
CA HIS A 84 10.66 19.76 -4.69
C HIS A 84 11.90 20.43 -4.09
N ALA A 85 11.80 20.95 -2.86
CA ALA A 85 12.97 21.51 -2.18
C ALA A 85 14.04 20.45 -1.91
N LEU A 86 13.65 19.24 -1.49
CA LEU A 86 14.56 18.12 -1.26
C LEU A 86 15.18 17.59 -2.57
N GLU A 87 14.41 17.54 -3.66
CA GLU A 87 14.86 17.05 -4.97
C GLU A 87 16.02 17.88 -5.52
N ALA A 88 16.13 19.15 -5.14
CA ALA A 88 17.27 19.99 -5.47
C ALA A 88 18.56 19.59 -4.72
N GLU A 89 18.47 18.78 -3.66
CA GLU A 89 19.58 18.45 -2.77
C GLU A 89 19.99 16.97 -2.85
N LEU A 90 19.02 16.06 -3.07
CA LEU A 90 19.25 14.62 -3.18
C LEU A 90 18.16 13.95 -4.04
N ALA A 91 18.34 12.67 -4.37
CA ALA A 91 17.32 11.90 -5.08
C ALA A 91 16.08 11.69 -4.20
N VAL A 92 14.89 12.09 -4.68
CA VAL A 92 13.58 11.84 -4.08
C VAL A 92 12.90 10.74 -4.90
N ARG A 93 12.56 9.59 -4.26
CA ARG A 93 12.05 8.42 -4.99
C ARG A 93 10.92 7.73 -4.21
N PRO A 94 9.66 7.77 -4.73
CA PRO A 94 9.25 8.40 -6.00
C PRO A 94 9.39 9.94 -5.98
N GLY A 95 9.58 10.53 -7.15
CA GLY A 95 9.72 11.99 -7.30
C GLY A 95 8.39 12.73 -7.04
N PRO A 96 8.44 14.06 -6.76
CA PRO A 96 7.27 14.85 -6.44
C PRO A 96 6.22 14.84 -7.56
N GLU A 97 6.64 14.90 -8.83
CA GLU A 97 5.74 14.87 -9.99
C GLU A 97 5.01 13.51 -10.13
N ALA A 98 5.61 12.42 -9.68
CA ALA A 98 4.93 11.13 -9.61
C ALA A 98 3.99 11.08 -8.40
N LEU A 99 4.51 11.45 -7.23
CA LEU A 99 3.82 11.25 -5.96
C LEU A 99 2.50 12.03 -5.84
N VAL A 100 2.38 13.18 -6.51
CA VAL A 100 1.13 13.96 -6.54
C VAL A 100 -0.06 13.14 -7.03
N HIS A 101 0.14 12.15 -7.91
CA HIS A 101 -0.91 11.29 -8.42
C HIS A 101 -1.40 10.25 -7.39
N ALA A 102 -0.59 9.93 -6.36
CA ALA A 102 -1.04 9.15 -5.22
C ALA A 102 -1.67 10.03 -4.12
N GLN A 103 -1.28 11.31 -4.06
CA GLN A 103 -1.80 12.27 -3.09
C GLN A 103 -3.16 12.86 -3.46
N ASP A 104 -3.44 13.02 -4.77
CA ASP A 104 -4.62 13.72 -5.27
C ASP A 104 -5.35 12.92 -6.34
N LYS A 105 -6.56 12.45 -5.97
CA LYS A 105 -7.39 11.61 -6.85
C LYS A 105 -7.86 12.34 -8.11
N ALA A 106 -8.11 13.65 -8.04
CA ALA A 106 -8.53 14.42 -9.22
C ALA A 106 -7.37 14.57 -10.22
N VAL A 107 -6.17 14.87 -9.74
CA VAL A 107 -4.95 14.93 -10.56
C VAL A 107 -4.66 13.56 -11.20
N MET A 108 -4.75 12.49 -10.41
CA MET A 108 -4.60 11.12 -10.90
C MET A 108 -5.59 10.81 -12.02
N ARG A 109 -6.89 11.05 -11.81
CA ARG A 109 -7.94 10.76 -12.80
C ARG A 109 -7.73 11.54 -14.10
N ALA A 110 -7.42 12.83 -14.01
CA ALA A 110 -7.13 13.65 -15.18
C ALA A 110 -5.93 13.11 -15.97
N ARG A 111 -4.85 12.73 -15.28
CA ARG A 111 -3.66 12.19 -15.93
C ARG A 111 -3.92 10.82 -16.57
N LEU A 112 -4.58 9.90 -15.86
CA LEU A 112 -4.91 8.58 -16.38
C LEU A 112 -5.85 8.67 -17.60
N ALA A 113 -6.83 9.58 -17.56
CA ALA A 113 -7.70 9.84 -18.70
C ALA A 113 -6.91 10.34 -19.93
N ALA A 114 -5.97 11.30 -19.73
CA ALA A 114 -5.09 11.79 -20.78
C ALA A 114 -4.21 10.69 -21.39
N LEU A 115 -3.83 9.69 -20.58
CA LEU A 115 -3.09 8.51 -21.02
C LEU A 115 -4.01 7.44 -21.65
N GLY A 116 -5.33 7.61 -21.65
CA GLY A 116 -6.27 6.59 -22.12
C GLY A 116 -6.24 5.31 -21.26
N VAL A 117 -5.90 5.43 -19.97
CA VAL A 117 -5.96 4.34 -18.99
C VAL A 117 -7.40 4.23 -18.48
N PRO A 118 -8.03 3.04 -18.52
CA PRO A 118 -9.41 2.88 -18.11
C PRO A 118 -9.62 3.18 -16.62
N CYS A 119 -10.54 4.09 -16.32
CA CYS A 119 -10.96 4.47 -14.97
C CYS A 119 -12.48 4.51 -14.89
N PRO A 120 -13.08 4.49 -13.71
CA PRO A 120 -14.47 4.84 -13.52
C PRO A 120 -14.77 6.23 -14.10
N ARG A 121 -15.97 6.43 -14.68
CA ARG A 121 -16.43 7.77 -15.05
C ARG A 121 -16.36 8.67 -13.82
N ASN A 122 -15.81 9.87 -13.95
CA ASN A 122 -15.57 10.74 -12.83
C ASN A 122 -15.70 12.22 -13.20
N ALA A 123 -15.93 13.06 -12.20
CA ALA A 123 -15.92 14.52 -12.32
C ALA A 123 -15.61 15.16 -10.96
N VAL A 124 -14.85 16.25 -10.95
CA VAL A 124 -14.77 17.13 -9.78
C VAL A 124 -16.09 17.88 -9.69
N VAL A 125 -16.68 17.90 -8.48
CA VAL A 125 -17.98 18.52 -8.21
C VAL A 125 -17.86 19.48 -7.04
N THR A 126 -18.60 20.60 -7.12
CA THR A 126 -18.59 21.68 -6.13
C THR A 126 -19.94 21.85 -5.43
N SER A 127 -20.97 21.17 -5.90
CA SER A 127 -22.34 21.28 -5.38
C SER A 127 -23.15 20.00 -5.56
N THR A 128 -24.19 19.84 -4.74
CA THR A 128 -25.18 18.76 -4.88
C THR A 128 -25.89 18.79 -6.25
N ALA A 129 -26.07 19.97 -6.84
CA ALA A 129 -26.66 20.10 -8.17
C ALA A 129 -25.76 19.45 -9.25
N GLU A 130 -24.44 19.60 -9.14
CA GLU A 130 -23.48 18.95 -10.05
C GLU A 130 -23.43 17.42 -9.83
N VAL A 131 -23.55 16.94 -8.57
CA VAL A 131 -23.69 15.49 -8.31
C VAL A 131 -24.99 14.95 -8.91
N THR A 132 -26.09 15.71 -8.83
CA THR A 132 -27.37 15.32 -9.47
C THR A 132 -27.23 15.24 -10.98
N ALA A 133 -26.51 16.18 -11.59
CA ALA A 133 -26.22 16.15 -13.02
C ALA A 133 -25.27 14.99 -13.40
N PHE A 134 -24.35 14.61 -12.52
CA PHE A 134 -23.48 13.43 -12.69
C PHE A 134 -24.30 12.13 -12.67
N GLY A 135 -25.30 12.02 -11.78
CA GLY A 135 -26.23 10.91 -11.67
C GLY A 135 -25.99 9.99 -10.49
N TYR A 136 -27.07 9.36 -10.03
CA TYR A 136 -27.10 8.41 -8.90
C TYR A 136 -27.37 6.98 -9.40
N PRO A 137 -26.94 5.92 -8.66
CA PRO A 137 -26.01 6.00 -7.52
C PRO A 137 -24.60 6.37 -7.96
N CYS A 138 -23.86 7.03 -7.08
CA CYS A 138 -22.44 7.35 -7.32
C CYS A 138 -21.63 7.26 -6.02
N VAL A 139 -20.31 7.41 -6.12
CA VAL A 139 -19.38 7.47 -4.99
C VAL A 139 -18.77 8.87 -4.95
N LEU A 140 -18.87 9.55 -3.82
CA LEU A 140 -18.17 10.79 -3.56
C LEU A 140 -16.90 10.51 -2.78
N LYS A 141 -15.78 11.13 -3.16
CA LYS A 141 -14.49 11.00 -2.50
C LYS A 141 -13.89 12.38 -2.25
N THR A 142 -13.25 12.59 -1.10
CA THR A 142 -12.32 13.72 -0.99
C THR A 142 -11.15 13.50 -1.91
N THR A 143 -10.70 14.55 -2.63
CA THR A 143 -9.57 14.42 -3.57
C THR A 143 -8.27 14.08 -2.87
N ARG A 144 -8.10 14.48 -1.60
CA ARG A 144 -6.91 14.21 -0.77
C ARG A 144 -7.30 13.67 0.61
N GLY A 145 -6.37 12.98 1.28
CA GLY A 145 -6.46 12.60 2.70
C GLY A 145 -7.34 11.37 3.01
N GLY A 146 -7.98 10.75 2.03
CA GLY A 146 -8.75 9.52 2.22
C GLY A 146 -7.86 8.26 2.20
N TYR A 147 -8.10 7.32 3.12
CA TYR A 147 -7.43 6.02 3.19
C TYR A 147 -8.30 5.01 3.95
N ASP A 148 -8.16 3.72 3.67
CA ASP A 148 -8.89 2.63 4.36
C ASP A 148 -10.39 2.93 4.51
N GLY A 149 -11.07 3.35 3.42
CA GLY A 149 -12.50 3.69 3.38
C GLY A 149 -12.88 5.06 3.97
N LYS A 150 -11.96 5.83 4.55
CA LYS A 150 -12.22 7.20 5.01
C LYS A 150 -12.25 8.17 3.84
N GLY A 151 -13.14 9.17 3.92
CA GLY A 151 -13.30 10.15 2.87
C GLY A 151 -13.98 9.58 1.61
N VAL A 152 -14.79 8.52 1.75
CA VAL A 152 -15.53 7.86 0.68
C VAL A 152 -16.99 7.67 1.11
N TRP A 153 -17.94 8.15 0.31
CA TRP A 153 -19.38 8.06 0.55
C TRP A 153 -20.09 7.50 -0.68
N ARG A 154 -20.81 6.41 -0.52
CA ARG A 154 -21.80 6.00 -1.50
C ARG A 154 -23.03 6.89 -1.31
N VAL A 155 -23.52 7.48 -2.38
CA VAL A 155 -24.71 8.31 -2.40
C VAL A 155 -25.72 7.79 -3.44
N ASP A 156 -26.93 7.55 -2.98
CA ASP A 156 -28.03 7.07 -3.81
C ASP A 156 -29.04 8.20 -4.13
N ALA A 157 -28.91 9.36 -3.45
CA ALA A 157 -29.76 10.53 -3.64
C ALA A 157 -29.08 11.84 -3.15
N ALA A 158 -29.62 12.98 -3.56
CA ALA A 158 -29.07 14.33 -3.28
C ALA A 158 -28.87 14.63 -1.80
N GLU A 159 -29.79 14.14 -0.96
CA GLU A 159 -29.80 14.38 0.49
C GLU A 159 -28.60 13.77 1.21
N GLN A 160 -27.95 12.80 0.60
CA GLN A 160 -26.78 12.07 1.16
C GLN A 160 -25.44 12.76 0.85
N CYS A 161 -25.43 13.84 0.07
CA CYS A 161 -24.18 14.51 -0.34
C CYS A 161 -23.55 15.38 0.75
N ALA A 162 -24.32 15.80 1.75
CA ALA A 162 -23.92 16.84 2.71
C ALA A 162 -22.62 16.51 3.46
N ASP A 163 -22.47 15.29 3.95
CA ASP A 163 -21.30 14.85 4.74
C ASP A 163 -20.01 14.90 3.92
N ALA A 164 -20.07 14.51 2.62
CA ALA A 164 -18.93 14.57 1.73
C ALA A 164 -18.44 15.99 1.49
N PHE A 165 -19.37 16.94 1.25
CA PHE A 165 -19.02 18.34 1.07
C PHE A 165 -18.49 18.98 2.37
N ALA A 166 -19.12 18.70 3.53
CA ALA A 166 -18.66 19.19 4.82
C ALA A 166 -17.24 18.69 5.16
N ALA A 167 -16.97 17.42 4.90
CA ALA A 167 -15.63 16.86 5.11
C ALA A 167 -14.58 17.49 4.17
N ALA A 168 -14.92 17.71 2.91
CA ALA A 168 -14.05 18.36 1.94
C ALA A 168 -13.77 19.83 2.31
N GLU A 169 -14.78 20.57 2.70
CA GLU A 169 -14.65 21.96 3.17
C GLU A 169 -13.74 22.05 4.40
N SER A 170 -13.98 21.19 5.41
CA SER A 170 -13.15 21.12 6.62
C SER A 170 -11.69 20.80 6.34
N ALA A 171 -11.42 19.99 5.32
CA ALA A 171 -10.07 19.61 4.90
C ALA A 171 -9.43 20.58 3.87
N GLY A 172 -10.18 21.55 3.35
CA GLY A 172 -9.73 22.47 2.30
C GLY A 172 -9.43 21.76 0.96
N VAL A 173 -10.19 20.70 0.63
CA VAL A 173 -10.01 19.91 -0.59
C VAL A 173 -11.29 19.87 -1.43
N GLN A 174 -11.20 19.33 -2.65
CA GLN A 174 -12.35 19.17 -3.53
C GLN A 174 -13.05 17.83 -3.32
N VAL A 175 -14.25 17.69 -3.88
CA VAL A 175 -15.01 16.45 -3.98
C VAL A 175 -14.90 15.89 -5.41
N LEU A 176 -14.56 14.62 -5.52
CA LEU A 176 -14.59 13.85 -6.74
C LEU A 176 -15.81 12.94 -6.72
N ALA A 177 -16.68 13.06 -7.73
CA ALA A 177 -17.75 12.09 -7.98
C ALA A 177 -17.25 11.02 -8.94
N GLU A 178 -17.53 9.76 -8.62
CA GLU A 178 -17.23 8.60 -9.47
C GLU A 178 -18.47 7.73 -9.64
N GLU A 179 -18.59 7.08 -10.79
CA GLU A 179 -19.64 6.07 -10.97
C GLU A 179 -19.49 4.96 -9.94
N LEU A 180 -20.60 4.44 -9.45
CA LEU A 180 -20.63 3.22 -8.67
C LEU A 180 -20.36 2.04 -9.60
N VAL A 181 -19.12 1.54 -9.58
CA VAL A 181 -18.71 0.45 -10.47
C VAL A 181 -19.37 -0.86 -10.04
N ASP A 182 -20.00 -1.55 -10.98
CA ASP A 182 -20.44 -2.93 -10.78
C ASP A 182 -19.24 -3.86 -11.06
N PHE A 183 -18.58 -4.29 -9.99
CA PHE A 183 -17.38 -5.12 -10.09
C PHE A 183 -17.59 -6.51 -9.47
N ARG A 184 -16.92 -7.47 -10.05
CA ARG A 184 -16.86 -8.86 -9.57
C ARG A 184 -15.95 -8.99 -8.37
N ARG A 185 -14.78 -8.30 -8.40
CA ARG A 185 -13.76 -8.31 -7.34
C ARG A 185 -12.78 -7.15 -7.51
N GLU A 186 -12.05 -6.90 -6.44
CA GLU A 186 -10.91 -5.99 -6.47
C GLU A 186 -9.63 -6.75 -6.75
N LEU A 187 -8.76 -6.17 -7.56
CA LEU A 187 -7.45 -6.70 -7.93
C LEU A 187 -6.37 -5.68 -7.58
N SER A 188 -5.13 -6.16 -7.49
CA SER A 188 -3.96 -5.28 -7.43
C SER A 188 -2.86 -5.79 -8.35
N ALA A 189 -2.31 -4.88 -9.16
CA ALA A 189 -1.13 -5.11 -9.97
C ALA A 189 0.05 -4.35 -9.37
N LEU A 190 1.07 -5.08 -8.93
CA LEU A 190 2.25 -4.54 -8.25
C LEU A 190 3.44 -4.57 -9.19
N VAL A 191 4.14 -3.43 -9.31
CA VAL A 191 5.36 -3.30 -10.10
C VAL A 191 6.44 -2.56 -9.32
N ALA A 192 7.71 -2.87 -9.58
CA ALA A 192 8.84 -2.05 -9.18
C ALA A 192 9.51 -1.50 -10.44
N ARG A 193 9.90 -0.22 -10.42
CA ARG A 193 10.62 0.42 -11.53
C ARG A 193 11.81 1.20 -11.00
N SER A 194 12.96 1.06 -11.67
CA SER A 194 14.20 1.80 -11.36
C SER A 194 14.35 3.04 -12.24
N PRO A 195 15.20 4.01 -11.88
CA PRO A 195 15.50 5.17 -12.72
C PRO A 195 16.08 4.79 -14.09
N SER A 196 16.84 3.70 -14.17
CA SER A 196 17.37 3.18 -15.45
C SER A 196 16.29 2.54 -16.34
N GLY A 197 15.02 2.48 -15.88
CA GLY A 197 13.88 1.99 -16.64
C GLY A 197 13.68 0.47 -16.56
N GLN A 198 14.40 -0.25 -15.70
CA GLN A 198 14.07 -1.65 -15.43
C GLN A 198 12.71 -1.74 -14.74
N VAL A 199 11.91 -2.74 -15.09
CA VAL A 199 10.61 -3.01 -14.49
C VAL A 199 10.51 -4.47 -14.08
N SER A 200 10.03 -4.73 -12.88
CA SER A 200 9.70 -6.05 -12.34
C SER A 200 8.23 -6.05 -11.93
N ALA A 201 7.41 -6.97 -12.44
CA ALA A 201 5.98 -7.05 -12.19
C ALA A 201 5.64 -8.39 -11.55
N TRP A 202 5.01 -8.38 -10.38
CA TRP A 202 4.50 -9.58 -9.73
C TRP A 202 3.19 -10.04 -10.36
N PRO A 203 2.76 -11.31 -10.11
CA PRO A 203 1.42 -11.76 -10.46
C PRO A 203 0.34 -10.81 -9.93
N VAL A 204 -0.72 -10.62 -10.71
CA VAL A 204 -1.91 -9.88 -10.27
C VAL A 204 -2.59 -10.65 -9.16
N VAL A 205 -2.98 -9.96 -8.10
CA VAL A 205 -3.59 -10.55 -6.91
C VAL A 205 -5.04 -10.12 -6.76
N GLU A 206 -5.85 -10.97 -6.12
CA GLU A 206 -7.15 -10.58 -5.60
C GLU A 206 -6.99 -9.95 -4.22
N SER A 207 -7.65 -8.80 -4.01
CA SER A 207 -7.69 -8.06 -2.75
C SER A 207 -9.10 -8.10 -2.19
N VAL A 208 -9.28 -8.77 -1.06
CA VAL A 208 -10.58 -8.87 -0.39
C VAL A 208 -10.68 -7.77 0.66
N GLN A 209 -11.63 -6.85 0.45
CA GLN A 209 -11.88 -5.76 1.39
C GLN A 209 -13.01 -6.12 2.36
N ARG A 210 -12.88 -5.70 3.62
CA ARG A 210 -13.94 -5.77 4.64
C ARG A 210 -14.04 -4.41 5.33
N GLY A 211 -15.20 -3.76 5.17
CA GLY A 211 -15.40 -2.42 5.72
C GLY A 211 -14.42 -1.37 5.17
N GLY A 212 -13.99 -1.50 3.90
CA GLY A 212 -13.03 -0.61 3.26
C GLY A 212 -11.56 -0.85 3.64
N ILE A 213 -11.27 -1.92 4.41
CA ILE A 213 -9.92 -2.29 4.83
C ILE A 213 -9.55 -3.61 4.15
N CYS A 214 -8.40 -3.68 3.50
CA CYS A 214 -7.89 -4.91 2.93
C CYS A 214 -7.71 -5.97 4.04
N ALA A 215 -8.50 -7.05 3.98
CA ALA A 215 -8.51 -8.13 4.95
C ALA A 215 -7.61 -9.29 4.48
N GLU A 216 -7.71 -9.66 3.21
CA GLU A 216 -7.03 -10.81 2.64
C GLU A 216 -6.48 -10.48 1.24
N VAL A 217 -5.40 -11.13 0.85
CA VAL A 217 -4.85 -11.09 -0.52
C VAL A 217 -4.55 -12.51 -0.96
N VAL A 218 -4.98 -12.86 -2.17
CA VAL A 218 -4.70 -14.15 -2.79
C VAL A 218 -3.83 -13.94 -4.02
N ALA A 219 -2.68 -14.58 -4.04
CA ALA A 219 -1.69 -14.50 -5.11
C ALA A 219 -1.44 -15.90 -5.73
N PRO A 220 -1.58 -16.03 -7.07
CA PRO A 220 -2.21 -15.10 -8.00
C PRO A 220 -3.73 -14.99 -7.78
N ALA A 221 -4.40 -14.04 -8.45
CA ALA A 221 -5.87 -13.89 -8.36
C ALA A 221 -6.58 -15.15 -8.90
N PRO A 222 -7.39 -15.86 -8.07
CA PRO A 222 -7.99 -17.15 -8.45
C PRO A 222 -8.94 -16.99 -9.65
N GLY A 223 -8.76 -17.84 -10.69
CA GLY A 223 -9.64 -17.86 -11.85
C GLY A 223 -9.70 -16.55 -12.64
N LEU A 224 -8.71 -15.67 -12.49
CA LEU A 224 -8.58 -14.48 -13.33
C LEU A 224 -8.25 -14.91 -14.76
N ASP A 225 -8.99 -14.35 -15.73
CA ASP A 225 -8.68 -14.59 -17.14
C ASP A 225 -7.25 -14.17 -17.48
N PRO A 226 -6.45 -15.00 -18.15
CA PRO A 226 -5.06 -14.67 -18.47
C PRO A 226 -4.90 -13.38 -19.28
N GLY A 227 -5.85 -13.06 -20.15
CA GLY A 227 -5.87 -11.81 -20.93
C GLY A 227 -6.08 -10.59 -20.03
N LEU A 228 -6.98 -10.69 -19.05
CA LEU A 228 -7.21 -9.63 -18.06
C LEU A 228 -6.01 -9.47 -17.11
N ALA A 229 -5.36 -10.56 -16.72
CA ALA A 229 -4.14 -10.51 -15.92
C ALA A 229 -3.02 -9.75 -16.66
N VAL A 230 -2.79 -10.09 -17.92
CA VAL A 230 -1.81 -9.38 -18.79
C VAL A 230 -2.20 -7.92 -18.98
N GLN A 231 -3.50 -7.61 -19.15
CA GLN A 231 -3.98 -6.23 -19.26
C GLN A 231 -3.70 -5.43 -18.01
N ALA A 232 -4.00 -5.99 -16.82
CA ALA A 232 -3.75 -5.36 -15.53
C ALA A 232 -2.26 -5.05 -15.32
N GLN A 233 -1.37 -6.00 -15.60
CA GLN A 233 0.08 -5.80 -15.52
C GLN A 233 0.56 -4.73 -16.51
N ARG A 234 0.08 -4.74 -17.76
CA ARG A 234 0.42 -3.72 -18.76
C ARG A 234 -0.03 -2.32 -18.33
N ILE A 235 -1.21 -2.19 -17.72
CA ILE A 235 -1.68 -0.93 -17.15
C ILE A 235 -0.69 -0.46 -16.08
N ALA A 236 -0.33 -1.32 -15.12
CA ALA A 236 0.57 -0.95 -14.04
C ALA A 236 1.97 -0.55 -14.55
N MET A 237 2.55 -1.31 -15.46
CA MET A 237 3.85 -1.00 -16.07
C MET A 237 3.81 0.32 -16.85
N ARG A 238 2.72 0.56 -17.61
CA ARG A 238 2.54 1.81 -18.35
C ARG A 238 2.39 3.00 -17.41
N VAL A 239 1.56 2.89 -16.37
CA VAL A 239 1.38 3.94 -15.37
C VAL A 239 2.71 4.25 -14.68
N ALA A 240 3.49 3.24 -14.28
CA ALA A 240 4.81 3.44 -13.70
C ALA A 240 5.77 4.20 -14.62
N ALA A 241 5.76 3.88 -15.92
CA ALA A 241 6.62 4.54 -16.90
C ALA A 241 6.16 5.98 -17.20
N GLU A 242 4.86 6.19 -17.44
CA GLU A 242 4.31 7.51 -17.87
C GLU A 242 4.24 8.54 -16.73
N LEU A 243 4.23 8.07 -15.47
CA LEU A 243 4.30 8.94 -14.29
C LEU A 243 5.72 9.01 -13.71
N ASP A 244 6.71 8.40 -14.36
CA ASP A 244 8.10 8.30 -13.92
C ASP A 244 8.27 7.83 -12.48
N VAL A 245 7.47 6.82 -12.08
CA VAL A 245 7.55 6.27 -10.73
C VAL A 245 8.87 5.52 -10.56
N THR A 246 9.60 5.83 -9.50
CA THR A 246 10.77 5.08 -9.05
C THR A 246 10.49 4.45 -7.69
N GLY A 247 10.70 3.14 -7.58
CA GLY A 247 10.31 2.33 -6.44
C GLY A 247 9.16 1.40 -6.78
N VAL A 248 8.41 0.98 -5.76
CA VAL A 248 7.21 0.15 -5.92
C VAL A 248 5.99 1.02 -6.19
N LEU A 249 5.19 0.59 -7.17
CA LEU A 249 3.85 1.09 -7.45
C LEU A 249 2.86 -0.06 -7.31
N ALA A 250 1.82 0.13 -6.52
CA ALA A 250 0.62 -0.70 -6.55
C ALA A 250 -0.49 0.05 -7.30
N VAL A 251 -1.10 -0.63 -8.27
CA VAL A 251 -2.29 -0.16 -8.98
C VAL A 251 -3.47 -0.99 -8.51
N GLU A 252 -4.36 -0.40 -7.75
CA GLU A 252 -5.61 -1.03 -7.36
C GLU A 252 -6.62 -0.96 -8.49
N LEU A 253 -7.30 -2.08 -8.74
CA LEU A 253 -8.10 -2.29 -9.94
C LEU A 253 -9.45 -2.91 -9.59
N PHE A 254 -10.46 -2.62 -10.38
CA PHE A 254 -11.71 -3.37 -10.41
C PHE A 254 -11.73 -4.30 -11.62
N GLU A 255 -12.02 -5.59 -11.40
CA GLU A 255 -12.54 -6.47 -12.45
C GLU A 255 -14.07 -6.30 -12.48
N THR A 256 -14.57 -5.64 -13.48
CA THR A 256 -16.02 -5.41 -13.62
C THR A 256 -16.77 -6.68 -13.99
N THR A 257 -18.08 -6.73 -13.72
CA THR A 257 -18.94 -7.88 -14.06
C THR A 257 -19.04 -8.11 -15.57
N ASP A 258 -18.82 -7.05 -16.40
CA ASP A 258 -18.76 -7.13 -17.86
C ASP A 258 -17.34 -7.41 -18.41
N GLY A 259 -16.37 -7.76 -17.54
CA GLY A 259 -15.04 -8.23 -17.93
C GLY A 259 -14.04 -7.14 -18.34
N ARG A 260 -14.18 -5.92 -17.80
CA ARG A 260 -13.20 -4.84 -17.98
C ARG A 260 -12.30 -4.71 -16.75
N ILE A 261 -11.12 -4.13 -16.95
CA ILE A 261 -10.23 -3.68 -15.85
C ILE A 261 -10.30 -2.15 -15.78
N LEU A 262 -10.64 -1.62 -14.60
CA LEU A 262 -10.64 -0.18 -14.31
C LEU A 262 -9.68 0.13 -13.17
N VAL A 263 -8.91 1.22 -13.30
CA VAL A 263 -8.01 1.69 -12.22
C VAL A 263 -8.83 2.40 -11.14
N ASN A 264 -8.70 1.91 -9.89
CA ASN A 264 -9.30 2.54 -8.72
C ASN A 264 -8.34 3.56 -8.07
N GLU A 265 -7.15 3.14 -7.65
CA GLU A 265 -6.22 3.97 -6.90
C GLU A 265 -4.77 3.60 -7.20
N LEU A 266 -3.85 4.53 -6.91
CA LEU A 266 -2.41 4.33 -7.01
C LEU A 266 -1.77 4.49 -5.63
N ALA A 267 -0.83 3.60 -5.30
CA ALA A 267 0.03 3.77 -4.13
C ALA A 267 1.49 3.65 -4.58
N MET A 268 2.27 4.71 -4.34
CA MET A 268 3.65 4.84 -4.83
C MET A 268 4.67 4.52 -3.73
N ARG A 269 4.48 3.40 -3.09
CA ARG A 269 5.28 2.82 -1.99
C ARG A 269 4.99 1.33 -1.89
N PRO A 270 5.75 0.56 -1.09
CA PRO A 270 5.32 -0.78 -0.72
C PRO A 270 3.86 -0.76 -0.24
N HIS A 271 3.08 -1.73 -0.66
CA HIS A 271 1.64 -1.73 -0.47
C HIS A 271 1.16 -2.98 0.26
N ASN A 272 0.02 -2.86 0.96
CA ASN A 272 -0.55 -3.98 1.71
C ASN A 272 -0.85 -5.20 0.82
N THR A 273 -1.30 -4.97 -0.42
CA THR A 273 -1.55 -6.05 -1.39
C THR A 273 -0.28 -6.75 -1.88
N GLY A 274 0.89 -6.22 -1.55
CA GLY A 274 2.21 -6.82 -1.86
C GLY A 274 2.87 -7.52 -0.67
N HIS A 275 2.25 -7.58 0.53
CA HIS A 275 2.88 -8.21 1.70
C HIS A 275 3.10 -9.72 1.54
N TRP A 276 2.27 -10.39 0.74
CA TRP A 276 2.45 -11.80 0.38
C TRP A 276 3.82 -12.08 -0.24
N THR A 277 4.44 -11.08 -0.89
CA THR A 277 5.73 -11.24 -1.57
C THR A 277 6.89 -11.49 -0.61
N GLN A 278 6.77 -11.18 0.69
CA GLN A 278 7.83 -11.44 1.67
C GLN A 278 8.19 -12.92 1.75
N ASP A 279 7.20 -13.79 1.66
CA ASP A 279 7.39 -15.24 1.77
C ASP A 279 7.01 -15.97 0.50
N GLY A 280 6.07 -15.44 -0.28
CA GLY A 280 5.49 -16.08 -1.46
C GLY A 280 6.19 -15.74 -2.78
N ALA A 281 7.09 -14.75 -2.83
CA ALA A 281 7.86 -14.43 -4.03
C ALA A 281 9.36 -14.64 -3.83
N VAL A 282 10.10 -14.78 -4.92
CA VAL A 282 11.58 -14.90 -4.91
C VAL A 282 12.17 -13.62 -4.33
N THR A 283 11.69 -12.45 -4.79
CA THR A 283 12.09 -11.15 -4.26
C THR A 283 10.86 -10.40 -3.77
N SER A 284 10.91 -9.92 -2.52
CA SER A 284 9.81 -9.17 -1.93
C SER A 284 9.66 -7.76 -2.54
N GLN A 285 8.47 -7.18 -2.39
CA GLN A 285 8.26 -5.78 -2.74
C GLN A 285 9.20 -4.83 -1.99
N PHE A 286 9.53 -5.16 -0.75
CA PHE A 286 10.41 -4.34 0.09
C PHE A 286 11.85 -4.36 -0.42
N GLU A 287 12.36 -5.53 -0.81
CA GLU A 287 13.69 -5.64 -1.39
C GLU A 287 13.75 -4.96 -2.76
N ASN A 288 12.76 -5.22 -3.64
CA ASN A 288 12.74 -4.56 -4.95
C ASN A 288 12.50 -3.04 -4.84
N HIS A 289 11.83 -2.56 -3.79
CA HIS A 289 11.74 -1.12 -3.54
C HIS A 289 13.11 -0.52 -3.24
N LEU A 290 13.90 -1.13 -2.34
CA LEU A 290 15.26 -0.68 -2.02
C LEU A 290 16.17 -0.75 -3.24
N ARG A 291 16.12 -1.84 -4.01
CA ARG A 291 16.87 -1.96 -5.25
C ARG A 291 16.49 -0.88 -6.26
N ALA A 292 15.20 -0.64 -6.45
CA ALA A 292 14.70 0.37 -7.37
C ALA A 292 15.14 1.78 -6.97
N VAL A 293 15.00 2.17 -5.70
CA VAL A 293 15.37 3.53 -5.26
C VAL A 293 16.89 3.78 -5.25
N LEU A 294 17.70 2.72 -5.30
CA LEU A 294 19.16 2.82 -5.46
C LEU A 294 19.65 2.54 -6.88
N ASP A 295 18.74 2.30 -7.82
CA ASP A 295 19.06 1.92 -9.21
C ASP A 295 19.89 0.63 -9.30
N LEU A 296 19.69 -0.29 -8.37
CA LEU A 296 20.26 -1.63 -8.42
C LEU A 296 19.45 -2.52 -9.37
N PRO A 297 20.05 -3.59 -9.94
CA PRO A 297 19.29 -4.59 -10.69
C PRO A 297 18.12 -5.14 -9.89
N LEU A 298 16.91 -5.12 -10.49
CA LEU A 298 15.71 -5.63 -9.84
C LEU A 298 15.75 -7.15 -9.70
N GLY A 299 15.21 -7.67 -8.61
CA GLY A 299 15.09 -9.08 -8.34
C GLY A 299 13.90 -9.72 -9.07
N ALA A 300 13.93 -11.03 -9.23
CA ALA A 300 12.89 -11.81 -9.88
C ALA A 300 11.57 -11.77 -9.08
N PRO A 301 10.44 -11.47 -9.73
CA PRO A 301 9.14 -11.37 -9.06
C PRO A 301 8.40 -12.71 -8.98
N ASP A 302 9.03 -13.81 -9.39
CA ASP A 302 8.42 -15.13 -9.51
C ASP A 302 7.84 -15.60 -8.18
N ALA A 303 6.66 -16.21 -8.22
CA ALA A 303 6.05 -16.85 -7.06
C ALA A 303 6.83 -18.13 -6.66
N ARG A 304 6.95 -18.37 -5.37
CA ARG A 304 7.62 -19.57 -4.81
C ARG A 304 6.73 -20.80 -4.75
N ALA A 305 5.41 -20.59 -4.81
CA ALA A 305 4.42 -21.65 -4.79
C ALA A 305 3.24 -21.29 -5.70
N PRO A 306 2.42 -22.25 -6.13
CA PRO A 306 1.21 -21.99 -6.91
C PRO A 306 0.27 -20.99 -6.27
N TRP A 307 0.14 -21.01 -4.93
CA TRP A 307 -0.70 -20.11 -4.15
C TRP A 307 0.03 -19.51 -2.97
N THR A 308 -0.24 -18.25 -2.72
CA THR A 308 0.11 -17.57 -1.46
C THR A 308 -1.09 -16.76 -1.00
N VAL A 309 -1.48 -16.94 0.25
CA VAL A 309 -2.56 -16.19 0.90
C VAL A 309 -1.96 -15.34 2.02
N MET A 310 -2.21 -14.04 1.97
CA MET A 310 -1.92 -13.10 3.04
C MET A 310 -3.21 -12.71 3.74
N VAL A 311 -3.24 -12.81 5.06
CA VAL A 311 -4.37 -12.34 5.89
C VAL A 311 -3.87 -11.31 6.90
N ASN A 312 -4.47 -10.12 6.90
CA ASN A 312 -4.15 -9.09 7.88
C ASN A 312 -4.65 -9.46 9.28
N ILE A 313 -3.82 -9.25 10.28
CA ILE A 313 -4.22 -9.28 11.68
C ILE A 313 -4.72 -7.88 12.02
N LEU A 314 -6.05 -7.75 12.14
CA LEU A 314 -6.69 -6.50 12.55
C LEU A 314 -6.90 -6.53 14.06
N GLY A 315 -6.64 -5.43 14.76
CA GLY A 315 -6.92 -5.33 16.19
C GLY A 315 -8.41 -5.50 16.45
N GLY A 316 -8.76 -6.36 17.41
CA GLY A 316 -10.13 -6.59 17.89
C GLY A 316 -10.50 -5.68 19.05
N ASP A 317 -11.74 -5.85 19.57
CA ASP A 317 -12.26 -5.11 20.73
C ASP A 317 -11.74 -5.65 22.07
N ALA A 318 -11.07 -6.79 22.06
CA ALA A 318 -10.64 -7.45 23.28
C ALA A 318 -9.38 -6.77 23.84
N GLU A 319 -9.42 -6.41 25.11
CA GLU A 319 -8.23 -6.13 25.96
C GLU A 319 -7.36 -7.39 26.15
N THR A 320 -7.50 -8.37 25.28
CA THR A 320 -6.99 -9.72 25.42
C THR A 320 -5.56 -9.81 24.94
N GLY A 321 -4.66 -9.99 25.91
CA GLY A 321 -3.36 -10.61 25.72
C GLY A 321 -2.35 -9.78 24.88
N ARG A 322 -1.12 -10.22 24.94
CA ARG A 322 -0.07 -9.73 24.05
C ARG A 322 -0.15 -10.51 22.73
N LEU A 323 -0.07 -9.84 21.59
CA LEU A 323 -0.01 -10.51 20.28
C LEU A 323 1.04 -11.63 20.24
N TYR A 324 2.14 -11.44 20.98
CA TYR A 324 3.20 -12.44 21.11
C TYR A 324 2.70 -13.79 21.65
N ASP A 325 1.70 -13.78 22.53
CA ASP A 325 1.17 -15.00 23.16
C ASP A 325 0.42 -15.90 22.13
N GLY A 326 0.12 -15.38 20.94
CA GLY A 326 -0.44 -16.16 19.84
C GLY A 326 0.55 -17.07 19.11
N TYR A 327 1.85 -16.81 19.21
CA TYR A 327 2.87 -17.57 18.47
C TYR A 327 2.91 -19.07 18.81
N PRO A 328 2.88 -19.51 20.10
CA PRO A 328 2.98 -20.93 20.42
C PRO A 328 1.92 -21.76 19.70
N HIS A 329 0.66 -21.33 19.73
CA HIS A 329 -0.44 -22.04 19.07
C HIS A 329 -0.28 -21.99 17.54
N ALA A 330 -0.13 -20.80 16.98
CA ALA A 330 -0.09 -20.63 15.52
C ALA A 330 1.04 -21.43 14.87
N LEU A 331 2.26 -21.39 15.45
CA LEU A 331 3.42 -22.07 14.90
C LEU A 331 3.47 -23.56 15.23
N ALA A 332 2.86 -24.01 16.35
CA ALA A 332 2.71 -25.43 16.65
C ALA A 332 1.70 -26.10 15.69
N ARG A 333 0.59 -25.40 15.38
CA ARG A 333 -0.42 -25.88 14.43
C ARG A 333 0.12 -25.95 13.00
N ASP A 334 0.85 -24.90 12.56
CA ASP A 334 1.46 -24.88 11.23
C ASP A 334 2.87 -24.29 11.28
N PRO A 335 3.91 -25.14 11.30
CA PRO A 335 5.31 -24.68 11.31
C PRO A 335 5.76 -24.01 10.00
N ARG A 336 4.98 -24.10 8.90
CA ARG A 336 5.26 -23.43 7.62
C ARG A 336 4.70 -21.99 7.59
N LEU A 337 3.86 -21.63 8.56
CA LEU A 337 3.24 -20.32 8.63
C LEU A 337 4.27 -19.22 8.78
N ARG A 338 4.02 -18.07 8.16
CA ARG A 338 4.83 -16.86 8.30
C ARG A 338 4.01 -15.76 8.95
N VAL A 339 4.51 -15.23 10.04
CA VAL A 339 3.82 -14.20 10.84
C VAL A 339 4.69 -12.96 10.93
N HIS A 340 4.13 -11.82 10.55
CA HIS A 340 4.79 -10.52 10.57
C HIS A 340 4.02 -9.56 11.48
N LEU A 341 4.49 -9.38 12.72
CA LEU A 341 3.92 -8.42 13.66
C LEU A 341 4.59 -7.05 13.52
N TYR A 342 3.79 -5.99 13.61
CA TYR A 342 4.27 -4.62 13.35
C TYR A 342 4.72 -3.87 14.61
N GLY A 343 4.71 -4.50 15.79
CA GLY A 343 5.06 -3.82 17.03
C GLY A 343 4.11 -2.70 17.42
N LYS A 344 2.85 -2.79 16.99
CA LYS A 344 1.79 -1.79 17.24
C LYS A 344 0.87 -2.26 18.35
N GLY A 345 0.41 -1.31 19.20
CA GLY A 345 -0.63 -1.57 20.17
C GLY A 345 -1.96 -1.93 19.51
N LEU A 346 -2.70 -2.84 20.15
CA LEU A 346 -4.04 -3.24 19.72
C LEU A 346 -5.01 -2.05 19.76
N ARG A 347 -5.76 -1.86 18.70
CA ARG A 347 -6.91 -0.97 18.58
C ARG A 347 -7.88 -1.55 17.56
N PRO A 348 -9.21 -1.41 17.75
CA PRO A 348 -10.19 -1.90 16.78
C PRO A 348 -9.87 -1.45 15.35
N GLY A 349 -9.87 -2.40 14.41
CA GLY A 349 -9.61 -2.15 12.99
C GLY A 349 -8.17 -1.80 12.61
N ARG A 350 -7.25 -1.65 13.58
CA ARG A 350 -5.85 -1.32 13.27
C ARG A 350 -5.10 -2.55 12.75
N LYS A 351 -4.44 -2.42 11.60
CA LYS A 351 -3.51 -3.45 11.10
C LYS A 351 -2.31 -3.55 12.05
N VAL A 352 -2.16 -4.67 12.75
CA VAL A 352 -1.11 -4.92 13.75
C VAL A 352 -0.12 -5.99 13.32
N GLY A 353 -0.40 -6.68 12.24
CA GLY A 353 0.43 -7.69 11.62
C GLY A 353 -0.27 -8.30 10.41
N HIS A 354 0.37 -9.28 9.81
CA HIS A 354 -0.22 -10.17 8.81
C HIS A 354 0.39 -11.56 8.90
N VAL A 355 -0.30 -12.49 8.28
CA VAL A 355 0.11 -13.89 8.16
C VAL A 355 0.19 -14.23 6.69
N ASN A 356 1.24 -14.95 6.27
CA ASN A 356 1.35 -15.56 4.96
C ASN A 356 1.33 -17.08 5.09
N ALA A 357 0.49 -17.73 4.28
CA ALA A 357 0.52 -19.18 4.04
C ALA A 357 0.67 -19.42 2.54
N TYR A 358 1.52 -20.36 2.15
CA TYR A 358 1.75 -20.69 0.76
C TYR A 358 1.80 -22.21 0.55
N GLY A 359 1.47 -22.68 -0.65
CA GLY A 359 1.40 -24.10 -0.97
C GLY A 359 0.78 -24.36 -2.34
N ASP A 360 0.46 -25.64 -2.57
CA ASP A 360 -0.10 -26.12 -3.84
C ASP A 360 -1.62 -26.07 -3.90
N ASP A 361 -2.28 -26.02 -2.74
CA ASP A 361 -3.74 -25.99 -2.60
C ASP A 361 -4.19 -24.65 -2.01
N LEU A 362 -5.14 -23.98 -2.69
CA LEU A 362 -5.64 -22.67 -2.28
C LEU A 362 -6.47 -22.74 -1.00
N ASP A 363 -7.35 -23.75 -0.89
CA ASP A 363 -8.26 -23.86 0.26
C ASP A 363 -7.48 -24.17 1.54
N ASP A 364 -6.41 -25.01 1.46
CA ASP A 364 -5.46 -25.24 2.55
C ASP A 364 -4.77 -23.93 2.96
N CYS A 365 -4.27 -23.15 2.00
CA CYS A 365 -3.61 -21.87 2.29
C CYS A 365 -4.57 -20.86 2.96
N LEU A 366 -5.81 -20.77 2.48
CA LEU A 366 -6.87 -19.92 3.04
C LEU A 366 -7.21 -20.32 4.48
N GLU A 367 -7.43 -21.60 4.73
CA GLU A 367 -7.75 -22.11 6.07
C GLU A 367 -6.62 -21.78 7.05
N ARG A 368 -5.39 -22.10 6.72
CA ARG A 368 -4.21 -21.89 7.57
C ARG A 368 -3.99 -20.42 7.90
N ALA A 369 -4.05 -19.53 6.90
CA ALA A 369 -3.84 -18.10 7.10
C ALA A 369 -4.98 -17.47 7.90
N ARG A 370 -6.23 -17.81 7.58
CA ARG A 370 -7.41 -17.29 8.28
C ARG A 370 -7.48 -17.74 9.74
N HIS A 371 -7.21 -19.03 9.99
CA HIS A 371 -7.17 -19.57 11.36
C HIS A 371 -6.13 -18.82 12.20
N ALA A 372 -4.91 -18.69 11.70
CA ALA A 372 -3.86 -18.00 12.44
C ALA A 372 -4.19 -16.53 12.71
N ALA A 373 -4.68 -15.80 11.69
CA ALA A 373 -5.07 -14.41 11.87
C ALA A 373 -6.22 -14.26 12.89
N ALA A 374 -7.22 -15.16 12.87
CA ALA A 374 -8.32 -15.18 13.83
C ALA A 374 -7.81 -15.49 15.25
N TRP A 375 -6.84 -16.39 15.39
CA TRP A 375 -6.22 -16.69 16.68
C TRP A 375 -5.50 -15.46 17.26
N PHE A 376 -4.69 -14.76 16.46
CA PHE A 376 -4.01 -13.54 16.90
C PHE A 376 -4.98 -12.40 17.26
N ARG A 377 -6.19 -12.38 16.67
CA ARG A 377 -7.25 -11.42 17.02
C ARG A 377 -7.98 -11.76 18.30
N GLY A 378 -7.88 -13.02 18.76
CA GLY A 378 -8.67 -13.54 19.88
C GLY A 378 -10.10 -13.93 19.51
N ASP A 379 -10.41 -14.08 18.21
CA ASP A 379 -11.74 -14.49 17.71
C ASP A 379 -12.02 -15.98 17.97
N LEU A 380 -10.96 -16.77 18.08
CA LEU A 380 -11.03 -18.18 18.45
C LEU A 380 -10.75 -18.24 19.95
N GLY A 381 -11.78 -18.55 20.75
CA GLY A 381 -11.62 -18.81 22.18
C GLY A 381 -10.59 -19.94 22.42
N ASN A 382 -9.96 -19.96 23.59
CA ASN A 382 -9.25 -21.14 24.06
C ASN A 382 -10.25 -22.29 24.10
N GLU A 383 -10.44 -23.00 22.98
CA GLU A 383 -10.95 -24.35 23.03
C GLU A 383 -9.88 -25.11 23.82
N SER A 384 -10.12 -25.20 25.13
CA SER A 384 -9.35 -26.05 26.03
C SER A 384 -9.26 -27.44 25.42
N GLU A 385 -8.05 -27.90 25.22
CA GLU A 385 -7.51 -29.23 24.95
C GLU A 385 -8.50 -30.38 24.97
#